data_da2f072e07406934b9ad16f4b249928a
#
_entry.id   da2f072e07406934b9ad16f4b249928a
#
_cell.length_a   1.000
_cell.length_b   1.000
_cell.length_c   1.000
_cell.angle_alpha   90.00
_cell.angle_beta   90.00
_cell.angle_gamma   90.00
#
_symmetry.space_group_name_H-M   'P 1'
#
loop_
_entity.id
_entity.type
_entity.pdbx_description
1 polymer ?
#
loop_
_entity_poly.entity_id
_entity_poly.type
_entity_poly.pdbx_seq_one_letter_code
_entity_poly.pdbx_strand_id
1 'polypeptide(L)'
;EVLCVGNEQSLRFAKDVLSEIIELFPSHYIHVGGDECPRDRWQQCPKCQALIHNNGWKDTKEHKAEDKLQSYFMTEVERFVNSKGRQIIGWDEILEGGLAPNATVMSWRGTENGIKAAEMQHDVIMTPAGITYFSGRQLLELGGNRGVRRVYDFKICPDTLSEAAAKHIIGVQACLWSERIDTPERAEYLILPRLAALSELGWADPEQHDFDAFMDRLYRLITVYDKSHYTYSEHVFQITENFRTDTLQDALEISLSTIGNRPIYYTTDGSQPDTASLIYTEPLIIREDTKLKAVIVTTEDTSSVFEEHIHVNKATFKPSWLANACLLYTSPSPRD
;
A
#
# COMPACT_ATOMS: atom_id res chain seq x y z
N GLU A 1 -7.15 -24.71 -2.61
CA GLU A 1 -7.76 -25.68 -3.55
C GLU A 1 -8.77 -24.95 -4.43
N VAL A 2 -8.98 -25.45 -5.65
CA VAL A 2 -9.90 -24.87 -6.64
C VAL A 2 -10.99 -25.85 -7.03
N LEU A 3 -12.13 -25.34 -7.50
CA LEU A 3 -13.22 -26.14 -8.04
C LEU A 3 -12.79 -26.87 -9.31
N CYS A 4 -13.35 -28.05 -9.54
CA CYS A 4 -13.14 -28.80 -10.79
C CYS A 4 -13.97 -28.18 -11.91
N VAL A 5 -13.32 -27.44 -12.83
CA VAL A 5 -14.00 -26.76 -13.95
C VAL A 5 -14.65 -27.75 -14.93
N GLY A 6 -14.05 -28.93 -15.10
CA GLY A 6 -14.62 -29.99 -15.91
C GLY A 6 -15.86 -30.71 -15.32
N ASN A 7 -16.31 -30.26 -14.12
CA ASN A 7 -17.53 -30.76 -13.50
C ASN A 7 -18.62 -29.67 -13.55
N GLU A 8 -19.70 -29.95 -14.31
CA GLU A 8 -20.83 -29.02 -14.47
C GLU A 8 -21.45 -28.58 -13.13
N GLN A 9 -21.41 -29.44 -12.11
CA GLN A 9 -21.90 -29.08 -10.78
C GLN A 9 -21.11 -27.94 -10.14
N SER A 10 -19.82 -27.76 -10.46
CA SER A 10 -19.01 -26.64 -9.94
C SER A 10 -19.52 -25.30 -10.45
N LEU A 11 -19.85 -25.22 -11.74
CA LEU A 11 -20.40 -24.01 -12.32
C LEU A 11 -21.83 -23.73 -11.82
N ARG A 12 -22.64 -24.80 -11.67
CA ARG A 12 -23.99 -24.67 -11.07
C ARG A 12 -23.90 -24.11 -9.65
N PHE A 13 -23.06 -24.69 -8.81
CA PHE A 13 -22.85 -24.25 -7.46
C PHE A 13 -22.44 -22.77 -7.43
N ALA A 14 -21.47 -22.34 -8.26
CA ALA A 14 -21.09 -20.93 -8.33
C ALA A 14 -22.27 -20.00 -8.71
N LYS A 15 -23.10 -20.43 -9.69
CA LYS A 15 -24.29 -19.68 -10.11
C LYS A 15 -25.36 -19.61 -9.00
N ASP A 16 -25.53 -20.68 -8.22
CA ASP A 16 -26.48 -20.73 -7.10
C ASP A 16 -26.05 -19.76 -6.01
N VAL A 17 -24.76 -19.78 -5.60
CA VAL A 17 -24.20 -18.83 -4.63
C VAL A 17 -24.32 -17.39 -5.13
N LEU A 18 -23.96 -17.12 -6.37
CA LEU A 18 -24.06 -15.79 -6.96
C LEU A 18 -25.51 -15.29 -7.04
N SER A 19 -26.50 -16.18 -7.21
CA SER A 19 -27.91 -15.81 -7.18
C SER A 19 -28.29 -15.20 -5.82
N GLU A 20 -27.90 -15.84 -4.72
CA GLU A 20 -28.15 -15.35 -3.36
C GLU A 20 -27.40 -14.03 -3.09
N ILE A 21 -26.14 -13.94 -3.52
CA ILE A 21 -25.35 -12.70 -3.37
C ILE A 21 -25.99 -11.53 -4.11
N ILE A 22 -26.47 -11.74 -5.34
CA ILE A 22 -27.12 -10.70 -6.16
C ILE A 22 -28.43 -10.19 -5.50
N GLU A 23 -29.14 -11.05 -4.82
CA GLU A 23 -30.34 -10.67 -4.06
C GLU A 23 -30.02 -9.85 -2.83
N LEU A 24 -28.94 -10.20 -2.12
CA LEU A 24 -28.52 -9.51 -0.89
C LEU A 24 -27.86 -8.15 -1.15
N PHE A 25 -27.11 -8.02 -2.24
CA PHE A 25 -26.31 -6.82 -2.55
C PHE A 25 -26.86 -6.09 -3.79
N PRO A 26 -27.29 -4.83 -3.65
CA PRO A 26 -27.90 -4.08 -4.75
C PRO A 26 -26.86 -3.51 -5.74
N SER A 27 -25.55 -3.70 -5.50
CA SER A 27 -24.49 -3.17 -6.34
C SER A 27 -24.59 -3.64 -7.78
N HIS A 28 -24.27 -2.75 -8.74
CA HIS A 28 -24.11 -3.11 -10.13
C HIS A 28 -22.96 -4.11 -10.33
N TYR A 29 -21.91 -3.99 -9.53
CA TYR A 29 -20.73 -4.82 -9.61
C TYR A 29 -20.77 -5.95 -8.57
N ILE A 30 -20.38 -7.15 -9.00
CA ILE A 30 -20.17 -8.33 -8.14
C ILE A 30 -18.73 -8.79 -8.30
N HIS A 31 -17.97 -8.77 -7.22
CA HIS A 31 -16.59 -9.26 -7.24
C HIS A 31 -16.57 -10.79 -7.14
N VAL A 32 -15.96 -11.44 -8.10
CA VAL A 32 -15.95 -12.90 -8.25
C VAL A 32 -14.60 -13.56 -7.97
N GLY A 33 -13.64 -12.80 -7.45
CA GLY A 33 -12.30 -13.30 -7.12
C GLY A 33 -11.44 -13.54 -8.36
N GLY A 34 -10.88 -14.73 -8.47
CA GLY A 34 -10.05 -15.15 -9.60
C GLY A 34 -8.55 -15.14 -9.31
N ASP A 35 -8.16 -14.72 -8.12
CA ASP A 35 -6.78 -14.64 -7.63
C ASP A 35 -6.21 -16.03 -7.28
N GLU A 36 -4.87 -16.10 -7.34
CA GLU A 36 -4.05 -17.20 -6.81
C GLU A 36 -4.59 -18.61 -7.11
N CYS A 37 -5.08 -18.82 -8.32
CA CYS A 37 -5.71 -20.07 -8.74
C CYS A 37 -4.64 -21.13 -9.11
N PRO A 38 -4.34 -22.13 -8.27
CA PRO A 38 -3.37 -23.18 -8.58
C PRO A 38 -3.92 -24.14 -9.63
N ARG A 39 -3.12 -24.50 -10.65
CA ARG A 39 -3.52 -25.35 -11.78
C ARG A 39 -3.16 -26.84 -11.60
N ASP A 40 -2.36 -27.18 -10.60
CA ASP A 40 -1.78 -28.52 -10.44
C ASP A 40 -2.83 -29.64 -10.43
N ARG A 41 -3.96 -29.41 -9.75
CA ARG A 41 -5.05 -30.39 -9.73
C ARG A 41 -5.78 -30.49 -11.06
N TRP A 42 -5.89 -29.41 -11.82
CA TRP A 42 -6.52 -29.45 -13.14
C TRP A 42 -5.70 -30.24 -14.15
N GLN A 43 -4.37 -30.19 -14.06
CA GLN A 43 -3.46 -30.98 -14.90
C GLN A 43 -3.66 -32.48 -14.71
N GLN A 44 -4.04 -32.90 -13.51
CA GLN A 44 -4.24 -34.30 -13.16
C GLN A 44 -5.72 -34.72 -13.20
N CYS A 45 -6.66 -33.80 -13.37
CA CYS A 45 -8.08 -34.06 -13.32
C CYS A 45 -8.60 -34.56 -14.69
N PRO A 46 -9.09 -35.80 -14.82
CA PRO A 46 -9.57 -36.31 -16.11
C PRO A 46 -10.71 -35.48 -16.72
N LYS A 47 -11.59 -34.90 -15.89
CA LYS A 47 -12.69 -34.05 -16.36
C LYS A 47 -12.19 -32.71 -16.91
N CYS A 48 -11.23 -32.09 -16.23
CA CYS A 48 -10.62 -30.84 -16.69
C CYS A 48 -9.83 -31.08 -17.98
N GLN A 49 -9.04 -32.14 -18.06
CA GLN A 49 -8.29 -32.50 -19.26
C GLN A 49 -9.20 -32.85 -20.44
N ALA A 50 -10.32 -33.57 -20.20
CA ALA A 50 -11.31 -33.80 -21.22
C ALA A 50 -11.92 -32.49 -21.75
N LEU A 51 -12.21 -31.53 -20.90
CA LEU A 51 -12.72 -30.21 -21.30
C LEU A 51 -11.70 -29.44 -22.15
N ILE A 52 -10.42 -29.45 -21.75
CA ILE A 52 -9.32 -28.87 -22.53
C ILE A 52 -9.25 -29.52 -23.93
N HIS A 53 -9.21 -30.84 -23.98
CA HIS A 53 -9.13 -31.58 -25.23
C HIS A 53 -10.32 -31.30 -26.16
N ASN A 54 -11.55 -31.34 -25.63
CA ASN A 54 -12.78 -31.13 -26.40
C ASN A 54 -12.89 -29.71 -26.99
N ASN A 55 -12.27 -28.72 -26.33
CA ASN A 55 -12.22 -27.35 -26.83
C ASN A 55 -10.96 -27.05 -27.65
N GLY A 56 -10.06 -28.02 -27.80
CA GLY A 56 -8.83 -27.86 -28.59
C GLY A 56 -7.85 -26.87 -27.99
N TRP A 57 -7.93 -26.57 -26.67
CA TRP A 57 -7.02 -25.66 -26.00
C TRP A 57 -5.63 -26.28 -25.89
N LYS A 58 -4.60 -25.45 -26.12
CA LYS A 58 -3.21 -25.90 -26.15
C LYS A 58 -2.34 -24.89 -25.42
N ASP A 59 -1.20 -25.36 -24.94
CA ASP A 59 -0.13 -24.49 -24.45
C ASP A 59 0.30 -23.51 -25.54
N THR A 60 0.55 -22.27 -25.13
CA THR A 60 1.18 -21.22 -25.92
C THR A 60 2.50 -20.82 -25.27
N LYS A 61 3.20 -19.84 -25.85
CA LYS A 61 4.39 -19.27 -25.20
C LYS A 61 4.06 -18.52 -23.90
N GLU A 62 2.86 -17.97 -23.80
CA GLU A 62 2.44 -17.08 -22.72
C GLU A 62 1.55 -17.78 -21.68
N HIS A 63 0.78 -18.81 -22.09
CA HIS A 63 -0.25 -19.44 -21.28
C HIS A 63 -0.25 -20.96 -21.42
N LYS A 64 -0.58 -21.64 -20.33
CA LYS A 64 -0.88 -23.05 -20.32
C LYS A 64 -2.35 -23.31 -20.73
N ALA A 65 -2.64 -24.53 -21.18
CA ALA A 65 -4.01 -24.92 -21.52
C ALA A 65 -4.96 -24.81 -20.31
N GLU A 66 -4.43 -25.02 -19.10
CA GLU A 66 -5.19 -24.88 -17.85
C GLU A 66 -5.62 -23.43 -17.56
N ASP A 67 -4.90 -22.41 -18.05
CA ASP A 67 -5.32 -21.02 -17.92
C ASP A 67 -6.63 -20.76 -18.67
N LYS A 68 -6.88 -21.50 -19.76
CA LYS A 68 -8.15 -21.49 -20.50
C LYS A 68 -9.32 -22.04 -19.69
N LEU A 69 -9.08 -22.93 -18.74
CA LEU A 69 -10.13 -23.41 -17.83
C LEU A 69 -10.62 -22.27 -16.92
N GLN A 70 -9.71 -21.47 -16.37
CA GLN A 70 -10.08 -20.32 -15.56
C GLN A 70 -10.84 -19.28 -16.41
N SER A 71 -10.31 -18.94 -17.57
CA SER A 71 -10.96 -18.03 -18.51
C SER A 71 -12.37 -18.49 -18.89
N TYR A 72 -12.54 -19.77 -19.20
CA TYR A 72 -13.84 -20.36 -19.48
C TYR A 72 -14.80 -20.25 -18.29
N PHE A 73 -14.34 -20.61 -17.10
CA PHE A 73 -15.17 -20.53 -15.89
C PHE A 73 -15.61 -19.10 -15.62
N MET A 74 -14.69 -18.15 -15.69
CA MET A 74 -14.98 -16.72 -15.51
C MET A 74 -15.96 -16.19 -16.57
N THR A 75 -15.82 -16.60 -17.83
CA THR A 75 -16.73 -16.22 -18.91
C THR A 75 -18.15 -16.78 -18.68
N GLU A 76 -18.29 -18.01 -18.19
CA GLU A 76 -19.58 -18.57 -17.84
C GLU A 76 -20.24 -17.91 -16.63
N VAL A 77 -19.43 -17.53 -15.63
CA VAL A 77 -19.87 -16.75 -14.48
C VAL A 77 -20.30 -15.35 -14.92
N GLU A 78 -19.50 -14.67 -15.73
CA GLU A 78 -19.86 -13.36 -16.29
C GLU A 78 -21.19 -13.40 -17.05
N ARG A 79 -21.34 -14.35 -17.96
CA ARG A 79 -22.58 -14.51 -18.74
C ARG A 79 -23.80 -14.66 -17.84
N PHE A 80 -23.65 -15.40 -16.75
CA PHE A 80 -24.70 -15.56 -15.76
C PHE A 80 -24.99 -14.25 -15.02
N VAL A 81 -23.97 -13.57 -14.51
CA VAL A 81 -24.09 -12.32 -13.77
C VAL A 81 -24.68 -11.21 -14.67
N ASN A 82 -24.21 -11.13 -15.92
CA ASN A 82 -24.76 -10.19 -16.91
C ASN A 82 -26.24 -10.45 -17.21
N SER A 83 -26.69 -11.73 -17.22
CA SER A 83 -28.11 -12.09 -17.40
C SER A 83 -29.00 -11.59 -16.26
N LYS A 84 -28.40 -11.23 -15.11
CA LYS A 84 -29.06 -10.62 -13.95
C LYS A 84 -28.94 -9.10 -13.93
N GLY A 85 -28.43 -8.48 -14.99
CA GLY A 85 -28.21 -7.03 -15.09
C GLY A 85 -27.06 -6.50 -14.23
N ARG A 86 -26.13 -7.35 -13.88
CA ARG A 86 -24.93 -7.03 -13.09
C ARG A 86 -23.67 -7.23 -13.93
N GLN A 87 -22.53 -6.71 -13.43
CA GLN A 87 -21.21 -6.84 -14.05
C GLN A 87 -20.23 -7.47 -13.06
N ILE A 88 -19.31 -8.31 -13.56
CA ILE A 88 -18.28 -8.88 -12.70
C ILE A 88 -17.09 -7.96 -12.53
N ILE A 89 -16.47 -8.03 -11.35
CA ILE A 89 -15.09 -7.60 -11.09
C ILE A 89 -14.28 -8.83 -10.73
N GLY A 90 -13.06 -8.94 -11.21
CA GLY A 90 -12.12 -9.97 -10.77
C GLY A 90 -10.73 -9.42 -10.55
N TRP A 91 -9.94 -10.12 -9.73
CA TRP A 91 -8.53 -9.82 -9.57
C TRP A 91 -7.81 -10.00 -10.89
N ASP A 92 -6.66 -9.35 -11.05
CA ASP A 92 -6.02 -9.22 -12.36
C ASP A 92 -5.52 -10.53 -12.99
N GLU A 93 -5.54 -11.66 -12.26
CA GLU A 93 -5.30 -13.00 -12.82
C GLU A 93 -6.38 -13.46 -13.80
N ILE A 94 -7.56 -12.83 -13.79
CA ILE A 94 -8.59 -13.13 -14.81
C ILE A 94 -8.17 -12.75 -16.23
N LEU A 95 -7.10 -11.97 -16.38
CA LEU A 95 -6.44 -11.72 -17.68
C LEU A 95 -5.77 -12.97 -18.27
N GLU A 96 -5.39 -13.91 -17.40
CA GLU A 96 -4.66 -15.10 -17.80
C GLU A 96 -5.57 -16.05 -18.60
N GLY A 97 -5.08 -16.52 -19.73
CA GLY A 97 -5.85 -17.40 -20.61
C GLY A 97 -6.97 -16.74 -21.41
N GLY A 98 -7.27 -15.46 -21.17
CA GLY A 98 -8.26 -14.64 -21.87
C GLY A 98 -9.30 -14.04 -20.92
N LEU A 99 -9.51 -12.75 -21.07
CA LEU A 99 -10.45 -11.97 -20.25
C LEU A 99 -11.90 -12.17 -20.75
N ALA A 100 -12.84 -12.30 -19.82
CA ALA A 100 -14.26 -12.31 -20.14
C ALA A 100 -14.70 -10.93 -20.69
N PRO A 101 -15.61 -10.89 -21.70
CA PRO A 101 -15.82 -9.69 -22.55
C PRO A 101 -16.14 -8.37 -21.86
N ASN A 102 -16.85 -8.42 -20.72
CA ASN A 102 -17.28 -7.20 -20.02
C ASN A 102 -16.73 -7.14 -18.57
N ALA A 103 -15.74 -7.97 -18.24
CA ALA A 103 -15.19 -8.02 -16.89
C ALA A 103 -14.43 -6.72 -16.57
N THR A 104 -14.66 -6.19 -15.37
CA THR A 104 -13.82 -5.15 -14.77
C THR A 104 -12.65 -5.82 -14.06
N VAL A 105 -11.45 -5.27 -14.21
CA VAL A 105 -10.22 -5.83 -13.62
C VAL A 105 -9.80 -5.02 -12.40
N MET A 106 -9.56 -5.72 -11.28
CA MET A 106 -8.97 -5.13 -10.08
C MET A 106 -7.47 -5.47 -10.04
N SER A 107 -6.62 -4.46 -10.32
CA SER A 107 -5.18 -4.65 -10.50
C SER A 107 -4.44 -4.55 -9.16
N TRP A 108 -4.05 -5.71 -8.59
CA TRP A 108 -3.42 -5.78 -7.27
C TRP A 108 -1.93 -6.17 -7.30
N ARG A 109 -1.48 -6.93 -8.28
CA ARG A 109 -0.08 -7.38 -8.42
C ARG A 109 0.86 -6.25 -8.89
N GLY A 110 0.35 -5.06 -9.05
CA GLY A 110 1.02 -3.85 -9.54
C GLY A 110 0.06 -3.04 -10.38
N THR A 111 0.58 -2.15 -11.21
CA THR A 111 -0.21 -1.34 -12.15
C THR A 111 -0.21 -1.89 -13.58
N GLU A 112 0.72 -2.78 -13.91
CA GLU A 112 0.99 -3.27 -15.26
C GLU A 112 -0.21 -4.03 -15.83
N ASN A 113 -0.84 -4.88 -15.02
CA ASN A 113 -2.02 -5.62 -15.44
C ASN A 113 -3.24 -4.71 -15.63
N GLY A 114 -3.36 -3.67 -14.80
CA GLY A 114 -4.38 -2.64 -14.99
C GLY A 114 -4.18 -1.86 -16.28
N ILE A 115 -2.94 -1.46 -16.60
CA ILE A 115 -2.59 -0.81 -17.87
C ILE A 115 -2.99 -1.71 -19.04
N LYS A 116 -2.60 -2.99 -19.00
CA LYS A 116 -2.95 -3.96 -20.03
C LYS A 116 -4.46 -4.11 -20.23
N ALA A 117 -5.23 -4.18 -19.14
CA ALA A 117 -6.69 -4.28 -19.20
C ALA A 117 -7.33 -3.01 -19.80
N ALA A 118 -6.85 -1.83 -19.40
CA ALA A 118 -7.32 -0.55 -19.91
C ALA A 118 -7.02 -0.39 -21.42
N GLU A 119 -5.86 -0.83 -21.89
CA GLU A 119 -5.51 -0.89 -23.32
C GLU A 119 -6.42 -1.85 -24.10
N MET A 120 -6.94 -2.89 -23.45
CA MET A 120 -7.94 -3.81 -23.99
C MET A 120 -9.38 -3.26 -23.90
N GLN A 121 -9.55 -2.01 -23.44
CA GLN A 121 -10.85 -1.33 -23.25
C GLN A 121 -11.73 -1.98 -22.17
N HIS A 122 -11.11 -2.55 -21.13
CA HIS A 122 -11.79 -3.02 -19.93
C HIS A 122 -11.64 -2.02 -18.79
N ASP A 123 -12.70 -1.83 -18.03
CA ASP A 123 -12.66 -0.98 -16.84
C ASP A 123 -11.74 -1.57 -15.77
N VAL A 124 -11.03 -0.70 -15.07
CA VAL A 124 -9.98 -1.05 -14.12
C VAL A 124 -10.15 -0.29 -12.82
N ILE A 125 -10.03 -1.00 -11.72
CA ILE A 125 -9.84 -0.43 -10.38
C ILE A 125 -8.40 -0.68 -9.98
N MET A 126 -7.65 0.38 -9.68
CA MET A 126 -6.27 0.27 -9.22
C MET A 126 -6.20 -0.04 -7.73
N THR A 127 -5.57 -1.15 -7.37
CA THR A 127 -5.39 -1.56 -5.98
C THR A 127 -4.02 -2.24 -5.74
N PRO A 128 -2.90 -1.62 -6.20
CA PRO A 128 -1.58 -2.24 -6.15
C PRO A 128 -1.15 -2.53 -4.71
N ALA A 129 -0.87 -3.80 -4.40
CA ALA A 129 -0.60 -4.29 -3.04
C ALA A 129 0.54 -3.55 -2.33
N GLY A 130 1.57 -3.14 -3.07
CA GLY A 130 2.69 -2.37 -2.53
C GLY A 130 2.32 -0.97 -2.00
N ILE A 131 1.13 -0.45 -2.34
CA ILE A 131 0.69 0.92 -2.02
C ILE A 131 -0.63 0.90 -1.24
N THR A 132 -1.63 0.17 -1.74
CA THR A 132 -3.01 0.23 -1.26
C THR A 132 -3.43 -0.92 -0.35
N TYR A 133 -2.56 -1.91 -0.09
CA TYR A 133 -2.81 -2.93 0.94
C TYR A 133 -2.44 -2.39 2.31
N PHE A 134 -3.46 -2.03 3.08
CA PHE A 134 -3.31 -1.40 4.39
C PHE A 134 -3.15 -2.39 5.55
N SER A 135 -3.04 -3.68 5.28
CA SER A 135 -2.78 -4.71 6.31
C SER A 135 -1.37 -4.62 6.92
N GLY A 136 -0.44 -3.91 6.28
CA GLY A 136 0.93 -3.71 6.77
C GLY A 136 1.07 -2.46 7.65
N ARG A 137 2.07 -2.48 8.57
CA ARG A 137 2.38 -1.34 9.45
C ARG A 137 2.70 -0.08 8.64
N GLN A 138 2.29 1.06 9.18
CA GLN A 138 2.66 2.39 8.71
C GLN A 138 3.96 2.78 9.40
N LEU A 139 5.09 2.63 8.72
CA LEU A 139 6.40 2.98 9.26
C LEU A 139 7.08 3.97 8.32
N LEU A 140 7.74 4.99 8.89
CA LEU A 140 8.67 5.86 8.18
C LEU A 140 10.07 5.24 8.08
N GLU A 141 10.36 4.25 8.92
CA GLU A 141 11.66 3.62 9.06
C GLU A 141 12.12 2.89 7.78
N LEU A 142 13.43 2.89 7.55
CA LEU A 142 14.16 2.16 6.52
C LEU A 142 13.86 2.55 5.06
N GLY A 143 13.59 3.83 4.78
CA GLY A 143 13.24 4.27 3.43
C GLY A 143 11.97 3.58 2.90
N GLY A 144 11.29 2.89 3.77
CA GLY A 144 10.12 2.05 3.49
C GLY A 144 8.83 2.80 3.71
N ASN A 145 8.62 3.63 3.04
CA ASN A 145 7.56 4.36 2.45
C ASN A 145 6.21 3.60 2.41
N ARG A 146 5.69 3.22 3.56
CA ARG A 146 4.35 2.65 3.69
C ARG A 146 3.36 3.62 4.35
N GLY A 147 3.78 4.86 4.55
CA GLY A 147 2.98 5.90 5.20
C GLY A 147 2.09 6.66 4.22
N VAL A 148 1.52 7.74 4.75
CA VAL A 148 0.61 8.66 4.05
C VAL A 148 1.22 9.21 2.76
N ARG A 149 2.50 9.61 2.77
CA ARG A 149 3.19 10.18 1.60
C ARG A 149 3.21 9.24 0.41
N ARG A 150 3.52 7.94 0.63
CA ARG A 150 3.54 6.95 -0.45
C ARG A 150 2.17 6.76 -1.09
N VAL A 151 1.12 6.76 -0.27
CA VAL A 151 -0.24 6.67 -0.79
C VAL A 151 -0.57 7.92 -1.59
N TYR A 152 -0.24 9.10 -1.06
CA TYR A 152 -0.53 10.38 -1.72
C TYR A 152 0.21 10.57 -3.05
N ASP A 153 1.45 10.08 -3.15
CA ASP A 153 2.27 10.17 -4.38
C ASP A 153 1.86 9.12 -5.44
N PHE A 154 0.87 8.27 -5.15
CA PHE A 154 0.43 7.27 -6.10
C PHE A 154 -0.36 7.88 -7.25
N LYS A 155 0.08 7.63 -8.49
CA LYS A 155 -0.67 7.98 -9.69
C LYS A 155 -1.65 6.87 -10.03
N ILE A 156 -2.94 7.12 -9.77
CA ILE A 156 -4.02 6.17 -10.08
C ILE A 156 -4.07 5.88 -11.58
N CYS A 157 -3.97 6.92 -12.40
CA CYS A 157 -3.89 6.80 -13.86
C CYS A 157 -2.45 7.06 -14.32
N PRO A 158 -1.71 6.04 -14.77
CA PRO A 158 -0.34 6.22 -15.25
C PRO A 158 -0.26 7.08 -16.53
N ASP A 159 0.75 7.97 -16.58
CA ASP A 159 0.97 8.86 -17.74
C ASP A 159 1.30 8.11 -19.05
N THR A 160 1.60 6.81 -18.96
CA THR A 160 1.91 5.97 -20.12
C THR A 160 0.68 5.57 -20.93
N LEU A 161 -0.52 5.70 -20.33
CA LEU A 161 -1.77 5.37 -21.01
C LEU A 161 -2.16 6.41 -22.04
N SER A 162 -2.69 5.95 -23.18
CA SER A 162 -3.38 6.85 -24.12
C SER A 162 -4.64 7.43 -23.47
N GLU A 163 -5.10 8.60 -23.94
CA GLU A 163 -6.34 9.21 -23.46
C GLU A 163 -7.56 8.28 -23.57
N ALA A 164 -7.59 7.44 -24.60
CA ALA A 164 -8.65 6.44 -24.77
C ALA A 164 -8.60 5.35 -23.69
N ALA A 165 -7.41 4.80 -23.39
CA ALA A 165 -7.24 3.80 -22.37
C ALA A 165 -7.40 4.37 -20.96
N ALA A 166 -6.95 5.60 -20.71
CA ALA A 166 -7.07 6.27 -19.41
C ALA A 166 -8.53 6.38 -18.93
N LYS A 167 -9.49 6.48 -19.83
CA LYS A 167 -10.93 6.52 -19.51
C LYS A 167 -11.44 5.24 -18.86
N HIS A 168 -10.71 4.14 -19.02
CA HIS A 168 -11.04 2.86 -18.40
C HIS A 168 -10.47 2.71 -16.99
N ILE A 169 -9.64 3.62 -16.51
CA ILE A 169 -9.25 3.66 -15.09
C ILE A 169 -10.38 4.35 -14.32
N ILE A 170 -11.29 3.55 -13.75
CA ILE A 170 -12.52 4.06 -13.13
C ILE A 170 -12.38 4.38 -11.65
N GLY A 171 -11.26 4.02 -11.03
CA GLY A 171 -11.02 4.35 -9.61
C GLY A 171 -9.88 3.61 -8.96
N VAL A 172 -9.81 3.78 -7.65
CA VAL A 172 -8.82 3.19 -6.75
C VAL A 172 -9.49 2.59 -5.53
N GLN A 173 -8.90 1.53 -4.98
CA GLN A 173 -9.37 0.88 -3.75
C GLN A 173 -8.20 0.52 -2.85
N ALA A 174 -8.40 0.61 -1.52
CA ALA A 174 -7.52 -0.02 -0.54
C ALA A 174 -8.08 -1.36 -0.09
N CYS A 175 -7.18 -2.27 0.27
CA CYS A 175 -7.52 -3.56 0.88
C CYS A 175 -7.00 -3.64 2.31
N LEU A 176 -7.83 -4.14 3.20
CA LEU A 176 -7.47 -4.43 4.60
C LEU A 176 -7.75 -5.91 4.88
N TRP A 177 -6.74 -6.75 4.68
CA TRP A 177 -6.84 -8.20 4.94
C TRP A 177 -6.71 -8.48 6.42
N SER A 178 -7.63 -9.29 6.94
CA SER A 178 -7.88 -9.41 8.38
C SER A 178 -7.13 -10.55 9.09
N GLU A 179 -6.24 -11.29 8.42
CA GLU A 179 -5.55 -12.45 9.01
C GLU A 179 -4.75 -12.12 10.28
N ARG A 180 -4.39 -10.85 10.47
CA ARG A 180 -3.62 -10.36 11.62
C ARG A 180 -4.28 -9.15 12.27
N ILE A 181 -5.60 -9.02 12.12
CA ILE A 181 -6.39 -7.93 12.66
C ILE A 181 -7.44 -8.55 13.57
N ASP A 182 -7.23 -8.44 14.86
CA ASP A 182 -7.98 -9.08 15.92
C ASP A 182 -8.91 -8.10 16.68
N THR A 183 -8.71 -6.79 16.51
CA THR A 183 -9.52 -5.75 17.14
C THR A 183 -9.89 -4.62 16.18
N PRO A 184 -10.98 -3.88 16.44
CA PRO A 184 -11.33 -2.67 15.70
C PRO A 184 -10.23 -1.61 15.75
N GLU A 185 -9.63 -1.37 16.91
CA GLU A 185 -8.56 -0.39 17.11
C GLU A 185 -7.34 -0.74 16.25
N ARG A 186 -7.07 -2.04 16.08
CA ARG A 186 -5.99 -2.49 15.17
C ARG A 186 -6.33 -2.19 13.72
N ALA A 187 -7.58 -2.36 13.31
CA ALA A 187 -8.04 -2.02 11.97
C ALA A 187 -7.93 -0.51 11.73
N GLU A 188 -8.41 0.30 12.66
CA GLU A 188 -8.34 1.77 12.62
C GLU A 188 -6.89 2.25 12.49
N TYR A 189 -6.00 1.76 13.37
CA TYR A 189 -4.56 2.07 13.31
C TYR A 189 -3.94 1.77 11.95
N LEU A 190 -4.33 0.67 11.31
CA LEU A 190 -3.79 0.27 10.02
C LEU A 190 -4.34 1.09 8.85
N ILE A 191 -5.58 1.56 8.95
CA ILE A 191 -6.24 2.35 7.92
C ILE A 191 -5.88 3.83 8.04
N LEU A 192 -5.94 4.38 9.25
CA LEU A 192 -5.81 5.81 9.49
C LEU A 192 -4.35 6.19 9.78
N PRO A 193 -3.86 7.29 9.23
CA PRO A 193 -4.53 8.25 8.36
C PRO A 193 -4.35 7.99 6.85
N ARG A 194 -3.78 6.83 6.40
CA ARG A 194 -3.53 6.55 4.96
C ARG A 194 -4.80 6.62 4.11
N LEU A 195 -5.94 6.25 4.68
CA LEU A 195 -7.21 6.32 3.97
C LEU A 195 -7.58 7.75 3.56
N ALA A 196 -7.20 8.75 4.37
CA ALA A 196 -7.40 10.16 4.01
C ALA A 196 -6.63 10.53 2.73
N ALA A 197 -5.38 10.08 2.59
CA ALA A 197 -4.60 10.29 1.38
C ALA A 197 -5.23 9.59 0.17
N LEU A 198 -5.65 8.33 0.31
CA LEU A 198 -6.31 7.61 -0.77
C LEU A 198 -7.64 8.25 -1.17
N SER A 199 -8.39 8.76 -0.20
CA SER A 199 -9.65 9.47 -0.46
C SER A 199 -9.42 10.74 -1.26
N GLU A 200 -8.41 11.52 -0.93
CA GLU A 200 -8.08 12.72 -1.70
C GLU A 200 -7.69 12.38 -3.14
N LEU A 201 -6.87 11.35 -3.35
CA LEU A 201 -6.52 10.90 -4.69
C LEU A 201 -7.73 10.45 -5.52
N GLY A 202 -8.72 9.83 -4.88
CA GLY A 202 -9.91 9.34 -5.58
C GLY A 202 -10.96 10.41 -5.88
N TRP A 203 -10.96 11.54 -5.13
CA TRP A 203 -11.99 12.56 -5.22
C TRP A 203 -11.51 13.90 -5.75
N ALA A 204 -10.22 14.23 -5.58
CA ALA A 204 -9.67 15.50 -6.06
C ALA A 204 -9.16 15.39 -7.49
N ASP A 205 -9.17 16.53 -8.19
CA ASP A 205 -8.54 16.65 -9.48
C ASP A 205 -7.01 16.46 -9.33
N PRO A 206 -6.37 15.58 -10.10
CA PRO A 206 -4.91 15.37 -10.03
C PRO A 206 -4.08 16.65 -10.20
N GLU A 207 -4.58 17.63 -10.96
CA GLU A 207 -3.91 18.93 -11.16
C GLU A 207 -3.90 19.80 -9.88
N GLN A 208 -4.76 19.49 -8.92
CA GLN A 208 -4.89 20.21 -7.64
C GLN A 208 -4.19 19.49 -6.49
N HIS A 209 -3.48 18.39 -6.74
CA HIS A 209 -2.77 17.67 -5.70
C HIS A 209 -1.60 18.50 -5.18
N ASP A 210 -1.70 18.86 -3.90
CA ASP A 210 -0.68 19.57 -3.12
C ASP A 210 -0.53 18.87 -1.77
N PHE A 211 0.60 18.22 -1.58
CA PHE A 211 0.85 17.42 -0.37
C PHE A 211 0.90 18.27 0.90
N ASP A 212 1.48 19.47 0.84
CA ASP A 212 1.58 20.33 2.01
C ASP A 212 0.20 20.85 2.43
N ALA A 213 -0.61 21.27 1.46
CA ALA A 213 -1.99 21.63 1.70
C ALA A 213 -2.85 20.43 2.17
N PHE A 214 -2.58 19.22 1.68
CA PHE A 214 -3.19 18.00 2.17
C PHE A 214 -2.79 17.75 3.65
N MET A 215 -1.53 17.88 4.00
CA MET A 215 -1.08 17.70 5.39
C MET A 215 -1.75 18.69 6.34
N ASP A 216 -1.99 19.93 5.93
CA ASP A 216 -2.74 20.90 6.74
C ASP A 216 -4.21 20.49 6.96
N ARG A 217 -4.82 19.87 5.97
CA ARG A 217 -6.19 19.29 6.11
C ARG A 217 -6.16 18.04 6.99
N LEU A 218 -5.14 17.20 6.82
CA LEU A 218 -4.97 15.98 7.59
C LEU A 218 -4.80 16.27 9.09
N TYR A 219 -4.00 17.26 9.47
CA TYR A 219 -3.87 17.65 10.89
C TYR A 219 -5.20 18.08 11.51
N ARG A 220 -6.05 18.79 10.75
CA ARG A 220 -7.41 19.10 11.18
C ARG A 220 -8.31 17.87 11.29
N LEU A 221 -8.17 16.93 10.36
CA LEU A 221 -8.92 15.67 10.40
C LEU A 221 -8.50 14.80 11.60
N ILE A 222 -7.23 14.81 11.98
CA ILE A 222 -6.73 14.11 13.17
C ILE A 222 -7.42 14.62 14.44
N THR A 223 -7.68 15.92 14.56
CA THR A 223 -8.45 16.41 15.71
C THR A 223 -9.88 15.84 15.78
N VAL A 224 -10.45 15.46 14.63
CA VAL A 224 -11.74 14.74 14.59
C VAL A 224 -11.55 13.29 15.03
N TYR A 225 -10.43 12.64 14.63
CA TYR A 225 -10.13 11.29 15.10
C TYR A 225 -10.01 11.24 16.62
N ASP A 226 -9.28 12.20 17.25
CA ASP A 226 -9.12 12.31 18.69
C ASP A 226 -10.45 12.49 19.40
N LYS A 227 -11.28 13.44 18.92
CA LYS A 227 -12.61 13.70 19.47
C LYS A 227 -13.58 12.51 19.34
N SER A 228 -13.36 11.68 18.32
CA SER A 228 -14.19 10.49 18.04
C SER A 228 -13.58 9.22 18.63
N HIS A 229 -12.44 9.32 19.31
CA HIS A 229 -11.71 8.21 19.91
C HIS A 229 -11.29 7.12 18.93
N TYR A 230 -10.99 7.50 17.67
CA TYR A 230 -10.40 6.60 16.71
C TYR A 230 -8.91 6.38 16.99
N THR A 231 -8.49 5.13 16.86
CA THR A 231 -7.06 4.79 16.89
C THR A 231 -6.44 5.04 15.50
N TYR A 232 -5.34 5.77 15.46
CA TYR A 232 -4.63 6.03 14.19
C TYR A 232 -3.10 5.94 14.38
N SER A 233 -2.38 5.84 13.29
CA SER A 233 -0.92 5.82 13.32
C SER A 233 -0.37 7.24 13.39
N GLU A 234 0.40 7.51 14.42
CA GLU A 234 1.03 8.82 14.68
C GLU A 234 2.26 9.09 13.82
N HIS A 235 2.57 8.24 12.82
CA HIS A 235 3.75 8.42 11.98
C HIS A 235 3.81 9.77 11.26
N VAL A 236 2.68 10.46 11.13
CA VAL A 236 2.60 11.82 10.56
C VAL A 236 3.23 12.89 11.45
N PHE A 237 3.45 12.57 12.72
CA PHE A 237 4.14 13.40 13.70
C PHE A 237 5.55 12.88 14.02
N GLN A 238 5.99 11.83 13.34
CA GLN A 238 7.30 11.24 13.61
C GLN A 238 8.41 12.15 13.06
N ILE A 239 9.39 12.41 13.91
CA ILE A 239 10.65 13.03 13.52
C ILE A 239 11.64 11.90 13.23
N THR A 240 12.29 11.98 12.09
CA THR A 240 13.37 11.06 11.69
C THR A 240 14.69 11.79 11.70
N GLU A 241 15.73 11.09 12.13
CA GLU A 241 17.09 11.60 12.19
C GLU A 241 18.00 10.91 11.18
N ASN A 242 18.99 11.64 10.71
CA ASN A 242 20.11 11.11 9.95
C ASN A 242 21.41 11.65 10.50
N PHE A 243 22.34 10.76 10.82
CA PHE A 243 23.64 11.07 11.40
C PHE A 243 24.73 11.01 10.33
N ARG A 244 25.54 12.05 10.24
CA ARG A 244 26.72 12.08 9.39
C ARG A 244 27.93 12.54 10.20
N THR A 245 28.96 11.72 10.28
CA THR A 245 30.21 12.09 10.93
C THR A 245 31.08 12.94 9.99
N ASP A 246 31.42 14.14 10.40
CA ASP A 246 32.42 14.97 9.76
C ASP A 246 33.78 14.81 10.50
N THR A 247 34.62 13.94 9.92
CA THR A 247 35.95 13.63 10.50
C THR A 247 36.97 14.76 10.32
N LEU A 248 36.70 15.74 9.45
CA LEU A 248 37.58 16.90 9.23
C LEU A 248 37.34 17.98 10.28
N GLN A 249 36.10 18.11 10.73
CA GLN A 249 35.70 19.12 11.72
C GLN A 249 35.54 18.54 13.13
N ASP A 250 35.83 17.27 13.35
CA ASP A 250 35.56 16.54 14.59
C ASP A 250 34.13 16.85 15.11
N ALA A 251 33.13 16.59 14.23
CA ALA A 251 31.74 16.90 14.49
C ALA A 251 30.80 15.80 14.03
N LEU A 252 29.65 15.68 14.69
CA LEU A 252 28.51 14.90 14.23
C LEU A 252 27.44 15.85 13.71
N GLU A 253 27.08 15.69 12.46
CA GLU A 253 25.98 16.41 11.84
C GLU A 253 24.69 15.57 11.99
N ILE A 254 23.65 16.20 12.54
CA ILE A 254 22.34 15.56 12.73
C ILE A 254 21.31 16.32 11.90
N SER A 255 20.74 15.63 10.93
CA SER A 255 19.62 16.15 10.16
C SER A 255 18.32 15.58 10.71
N LEU A 256 17.37 16.47 11.02
CA LEU A 256 16.01 16.11 11.43
C LEU A 256 15.04 16.34 10.26
N SER A 257 14.09 15.45 10.10
CA SER A 257 13.05 15.58 9.08
C SER A 257 11.71 15.05 9.55
N THR A 258 10.64 15.50 8.91
CA THR A 258 9.27 15.04 9.09
C THR A 258 8.59 14.91 7.72
N ILE A 259 7.48 14.17 7.63
CA ILE A 259 6.79 14.00 6.35
C ILE A 259 5.98 15.22 5.91
N GLY A 260 5.64 16.11 6.82
CA GLY A 260 4.95 17.37 6.53
C GLY A 260 5.89 18.59 6.62
N ASN A 261 5.33 19.76 6.40
CA ASN A 261 6.04 21.03 6.43
C ASN A 261 5.97 21.75 7.80
N ARG A 262 5.56 21.04 8.84
CA ARG A 262 5.47 21.63 10.19
C ARG A 262 6.84 21.89 10.77
N PRO A 263 7.03 23.03 11.49
CA PRO A 263 8.30 23.33 12.14
C PRO A 263 8.60 22.29 13.23
N ILE A 264 9.87 21.86 13.27
CA ILE A 264 10.41 21.03 14.34
C ILE A 264 11.02 21.98 15.37
N TYR A 265 10.54 21.94 16.61
CA TYR A 265 11.11 22.65 17.75
C TYR A 265 12.03 21.72 18.51
N TYR A 266 13.20 22.21 18.92
CA TYR A 266 14.19 21.37 19.58
C TYR A 266 14.94 22.07 20.72
N THR A 267 15.50 21.23 21.60
CA THR A 267 16.47 21.61 22.67
C THR A 267 17.67 20.67 22.63
N THR A 268 18.82 21.11 23.10
CA THR A 268 20.06 20.33 23.15
C THR A 268 20.55 20.04 24.57
N ASP A 269 19.84 20.53 25.57
CA ASP A 269 20.15 20.37 27.00
C ASP A 269 19.28 19.33 27.71
N GLY A 270 18.34 18.70 26.96
CA GLY A 270 17.39 17.72 27.49
C GLY A 270 16.13 18.33 28.10
N SER A 271 15.98 19.67 28.09
CA SER A 271 14.70 20.29 28.46
C SER A 271 13.59 19.92 27.47
N GLN A 272 12.35 20.01 27.93
CA GLN A 272 11.18 19.71 27.09
C GLN A 272 11.00 20.83 26.05
N PRO A 273 11.06 20.55 24.72
CA PRO A 273 10.84 21.57 23.71
C PRO A 273 9.36 21.96 23.60
N ASP A 274 9.13 23.23 23.29
CA ASP A 274 7.83 23.85 23.04
C ASP A 274 7.92 24.92 21.94
N THR A 275 6.88 25.70 21.73
CA THR A 275 6.84 26.76 20.71
C THR A 275 7.79 27.94 20.99
N ALA A 276 8.36 28.03 22.17
CA ALA A 276 9.39 29.05 22.53
C ALA A 276 10.81 28.50 22.28
N SER A 277 10.94 27.20 22.00
CA SER A 277 12.23 26.56 21.74
C SER A 277 12.78 26.91 20.36
N LEU A 278 14.04 26.54 20.09
CA LEU A 278 14.67 26.75 18.78
C LEU A 278 13.91 25.99 17.68
N ILE A 279 13.77 26.62 16.52
CA ILE A 279 13.21 25.99 15.32
C ILE A 279 14.35 25.37 14.53
N TYR A 280 14.21 24.11 14.16
CA TYR A 280 15.15 23.42 13.30
C TYR A 280 15.06 23.95 11.86
N THR A 281 16.16 24.51 11.34
CA THR A 281 16.25 25.05 9.98
C THR A 281 17.44 24.50 9.19
N GLU A 282 18.45 23.97 9.88
CA GLU A 282 19.67 23.43 9.29
C GLU A 282 20.23 22.30 10.16
N PRO A 283 21.08 21.41 9.63
CA PRO A 283 21.66 20.32 10.39
C PRO A 283 22.39 20.78 11.65
N LEU A 284 22.15 20.10 12.75
CA LEU A 284 22.78 20.38 14.05
C LEU A 284 24.21 19.85 14.04
N ILE A 285 25.15 20.67 14.48
CA ILE A 285 26.55 20.31 14.57
C ILE A 285 26.92 20.03 16.03
N ILE A 286 27.10 18.78 16.35
CA ILE A 286 27.35 18.28 17.71
C ILE A 286 28.83 17.96 17.88
N ARG A 287 29.47 18.48 18.96
CA ARG A 287 30.86 18.23 19.30
C ARG A 287 31.07 17.74 20.72
N GLU A 288 30.05 17.74 21.54
CA GLU A 288 30.07 17.35 22.95
C GLU A 288 28.80 16.54 23.30
N ASP A 289 28.80 15.96 24.48
CA ASP A 289 27.63 15.20 24.98
C ASP A 289 26.37 16.07 24.92
N THR A 290 25.38 15.61 24.23
CA THR A 290 24.15 16.36 23.92
C THR A 290 22.93 15.53 24.19
N LYS A 291 21.95 16.10 24.87
CA LYS A 291 20.63 15.53 25.03
C LYS A 291 19.66 16.25 24.10
N LEU A 292 19.52 15.72 22.89
CA LEU A 292 18.63 16.29 21.89
C LEU A 292 17.20 15.83 22.15
N LYS A 293 16.29 16.82 22.26
CA LYS A 293 14.84 16.57 22.22
C LYS A 293 14.20 17.40 21.14
N ALA A 294 13.19 16.83 20.45
CA ALA A 294 12.48 17.56 19.42
C ALA A 294 10.99 17.19 19.39
N VAL A 295 10.16 18.14 18.97
CA VAL A 295 8.70 17.97 18.82
C VAL A 295 8.20 18.67 17.56
N ILE A 296 7.10 18.18 17.02
CA ILE A 296 6.26 18.90 16.06
C ILE A 296 5.07 19.46 16.82
N VAL A 297 4.83 20.75 16.70
CA VAL A 297 3.68 21.41 17.33
C VAL A 297 2.63 21.70 16.28
N THR A 298 1.44 21.20 16.49
CA THR A 298 0.24 21.55 15.70
C THR A 298 -0.55 22.65 16.43
N THR A 299 -1.61 23.15 15.81
CA THR A 299 -2.45 24.19 16.44
C THR A 299 -3.17 23.72 17.69
N GLU A 300 -3.31 22.42 17.89
CA GLU A 300 -4.12 21.85 18.97
C GLU A 300 -3.35 20.85 19.85
N ASP A 301 -2.18 20.33 19.38
CA ASP A 301 -1.42 19.31 20.11
C ASP A 301 0.09 19.34 19.77
N THR A 302 0.87 18.59 20.56
CA THR A 302 2.28 18.32 20.31
C THR A 302 2.49 16.84 20.02
N SER A 303 3.40 16.53 19.08
CA SER A 303 3.83 15.14 18.83
C SER A 303 4.41 14.50 20.10
N SER A 304 4.57 13.18 20.07
CA SER A 304 5.49 12.50 20.96
C SER A 304 6.90 13.12 20.85
N VAL A 305 7.59 13.18 21.98
CA VAL A 305 8.94 13.77 22.02
C VAL A 305 9.91 12.81 21.35
N PHE A 306 10.59 13.29 20.30
CA PHE A 306 11.80 12.65 19.83
C PHE A 306 12.92 12.94 20.85
N GLU A 307 13.63 11.92 21.30
CA GLU A 307 14.72 12.06 22.26
C GLU A 307 15.91 11.19 21.82
N GLU A 308 17.09 11.82 21.76
CA GLU A 308 18.35 11.16 21.45
C GLU A 308 19.45 11.65 22.39
N HIS A 309 20.19 10.71 22.96
CA HIS A 309 21.30 11.02 23.85
C HIS A 309 22.64 10.72 23.16
N ILE A 310 23.27 11.76 22.66
CA ILE A 310 24.53 11.67 21.91
C ILE A 310 25.67 11.72 22.89
N HIS A 311 26.44 10.62 22.98
CA HIS A 311 27.65 10.55 23.77
C HIS A 311 28.89 10.73 22.90
N VAL A 312 29.66 11.76 23.18
CA VAL A 312 30.90 12.08 22.47
C VAL A 312 32.10 11.56 23.27
N ASN A 313 32.90 10.74 22.63
CA ASN A 313 34.16 10.25 23.20
C ASN A 313 35.30 10.37 22.17
N LYS A 314 36.52 9.99 22.58
CA LYS A 314 37.72 10.12 21.73
C LYS A 314 37.66 9.40 20.39
N ALA A 315 36.76 8.42 20.22
CA ALA A 315 36.60 7.68 18.99
C ALA A 315 35.43 8.18 18.12
N THR A 316 34.51 8.99 18.67
CA THR A 316 33.25 9.37 18.01
C THR A 316 33.45 10.02 16.64
N PHE A 317 34.48 10.84 16.47
CA PHE A 317 34.76 11.54 15.21
C PHE A 317 35.92 10.94 14.42
N LYS A 318 36.41 9.77 14.80
CA LYS A 318 37.54 9.13 14.12
C LYS A 318 37.04 8.21 13.02
N PRO A 319 37.76 8.12 11.90
CA PRO A 319 37.42 7.16 10.86
C PRO A 319 37.45 5.73 11.44
N SER A 320 36.36 5.00 11.23
CA SER A 320 36.28 3.59 11.60
C SER A 320 36.38 2.72 10.35
N TRP A 321 37.11 1.61 10.46
CA TRP A 321 37.28 0.62 9.41
C TRP A 321 37.26 -0.77 10.04
N LEU A 322 36.63 -1.68 9.37
CA LEU A 322 36.65 -3.09 9.76
C LEU A 322 37.66 -3.84 8.89
N ALA A 323 38.62 -4.48 9.51
CA ALA A 323 39.57 -5.33 8.81
C ALA A 323 38.93 -6.57 8.17
N ASN A 324 37.73 -6.96 8.65
CA ASN A 324 36.97 -8.08 8.13
C ASN A 324 35.47 -7.73 8.06
N ALA A 325 34.88 -7.77 6.87
CA ALA A 325 33.46 -7.46 6.65
C ALA A 325 32.49 -8.38 7.41
N CYS A 326 32.90 -9.60 7.79
CA CYS A 326 32.08 -10.49 8.61
C CYS A 326 31.77 -9.95 10.01
N LEU A 327 32.57 -9.04 10.53
CA LEU A 327 32.36 -8.45 11.86
C LEU A 327 31.24 -7.38 11.88
N LEU A 328 30.83 -6.88 10.73
CA LEU A 328 29.71 -5.94 10.63
C LEU A 328 28.38 -6.51 11.14
N TYR A 329 28.18 -7.84 11.02
CA TYR A 329 26.96 -8.52 11.44
C TYR A 329 26.99 -9.00 12.91
N THR A 330 28.14 -8.91 13.57
CA THR A 330 28.31 -9.39 14.97
C THR A 330 28.55 -8.26 15.95
N SER A 331 28.71 -7.02 15.48
CA SER A 331 28.76 -5.86 16.38
C SER A 331 27.34 -5.54 16.85
N PRO A 332 27.12 -5.38 18.17
CA PRO A 332 25.86 -4.87 18.67
C PRO A 332 25.58 -3.52 17.99
N SER A 333 24.34 -3.30 17.59
CA SER A 333 23.90 -1.98 17.16
C SER A 333 24.13 -0.98 18.30
N PRO A 334 24.52 0.26 17.99
CA PRO A 334 24.56 1.30 19.04
C PRO A 334 23.21 1.52 19.74
N ARG A 335 22.18 0.81 19.31
CA ARG A 335 20.80 0.87 19.84
C ARG A 335 20.38 -0.35 20.66
N ASP A 336 21.27 -1.31 20.92
CA ASP A 336 21.02 -2.47 21.80
C ASP A 336 21.45 -2.18 23.23
#